data_897917100dfe1556b4b068049c0948e5
#
_entry.id   897917100dfe1556b4b068049c0948e5
#
_cell.length_a   1.000
_cell.length_b   1.000
_cell.length_c   1.000
_cell.angle_alpha   90.00
_cell.angle_beta   90.00
_cell.angle_gamma   90.00
#
_symmetry.space_group_name_H-M   'P 1'
#
loop_
_entity.id
_entity.type
_entity.pdbx_description
1 polymer ?
#
loop_
_entity_poly.entity_id
_entity_poly.type
_entity_poly.pdbx_seq_one_letter_code
_entity_poly.pdbx_strand_id
1 'polypeptide(L)'
;MEKDFLGDILSVRGEFGYWVFEGDTVPAQRPSWNYRKEDDGGIIIDMLCHWRYVLDNLFGNVKSVSCLGATHIPERVDEHGKRYKATTDDAAYATFQLENGIIAHFNSSWCVRVRRDDLLTVQVDGTRASAVAGFRKCYTQHYGNTPKPVWNPDIDQPIDFFEGWSEVPEQEEFDNAFKAQWELFLKHLYTDEPFPWNLKEGAKGVQ
;
A
#
# COMPACT_ATOMS: atom_id res chain seq x y z
N MET A 1 -7.74 15.57 0.23
CA MET A 1 -6.67 16.38 -0.41
C MET A 1 -7.32 17.60 -1.05
N GLU A 2 -6.88 18.78 -0.69
CA GLU A 2 -7.26 19.96 -1.47
C GLU A 2 -6.70 19.79 -2.88
N LYS A 3 -7.58 19.73 -3.88
CA LYS A 3 -7.23 19.47 -5.28
C LYS A 3 -6.20 20.44 -5.86
N ASP A 4 -6.01 21.58 -5.18
CA ASP A 4 -5.08 22.64 -5.65
C ASP A 4 -3.62 22.44 -5.23
N PHE A 5 -3.31 21.70 -4.17
CA PHE A 5 -1.95 21.59 -3.68
C PHE A 5 -1.06 20.75 -4.61
N LEU A 6 -1.51 19.55 -4.96
CA LEU A 6 -0.74 18.65 -5.83
C LEU A 6 -0.87 19.00 -7.31
N GLY A 7 -1.90 19.76 -7.70
CA GLY A 7 -2.27 19.96 -9.10
C GLY A 7 -2.87 18.68 -9.71
N ASP A 8 -2.67 18.49 -11.02
CA ASP A 8 -3.09 17.26 -11.69
C ASP A 8 -2.18 16.10 -11.27
N ILE A 9 -2.78 15.01 -10.84
CA ILE A 9 -2.03 13.82 -10.41
C ILE A 9 -1.46 13.12 -11.66
N LEU A 10 -0.16 12.90 -11.64
CA LEU A 10 0.59 12.24 -12.72
C LEU A 10 0.73 10.75 -12.48
N SER A 11 1.10 10.38 -11.25
CA SER A 11 1.31 8.98 -10.88
C SER A 11 1.14 8.74 -9.39
N VAL A 12 0.81 7.50 -9.04
CA VAL A 12 0.76 6.98 -7.68
C VAL A 12 1.64 5.75 -7.59
N ARG A 13 2.50 5.67 -6.58
CA ARG A 13 3.35 4.50 -6.32
C ARG A 13 3.19 4.06 -4.89
N GLY A 14 3.01 2.78 -4.67
CA GLY A 14 2.92 2.19 -3.35
C GLY A 14 3.87 1.01 -3.18
N GLU A 15 4.46 0.92 -2.02
CA GLU A 15 5.28 -0.21 -1.61
C GLU A 15 4.83 -0.66 -0.22
N PHE A 16 4.42 -1.92 -0.14
CA PHE A 16 4.07 -2.57 1.12
C PHE A 16 4.87 -3.86 1.26
N GLY A 17 5.37 -4.14 2.44
CA GLY A 17 5.94 -5.44 2.67
C GLY A 17 6.84 -5.50 3.89
N TYR A 18 7.11 -6.72 4.28
CA TYR A 18 8.00 -7.08 5.36
C TYR A 18 8.40 -8.56 5.22
N TRP A 19 9.39 -8.98 5.99
CA TRP A 19 9.78 -10.38 6.03
C TRP A 19 8.89 -11.15 7.00
N VAL A 20 8.11 -12.08 6.48
CA VAL A 20 7.33 -13.00 7.30
C VAL A 20 8.16 -14.24 7.58
N PHE A 21 8.47 -14.46 8.83
CA PHE A 21 9.24 -15.62 9.27
C PHE A 21 8.46 -16.92 9.05
N GLU A 22 9.17 -17.94 8.63
CA GLU A 22 8.61 -19.24 8.26
C GLU A 22 8.62 -20.28 9.40
N GLY A 23 9.04 -19.88 10.60
CA GLY A 23 9.05 -20.72 11.79
C GLY A 23 10.27 -21.63 11.95
N ASP A 24 11.27 -21.55 11.04
CA ASP A 24 12.47 -22.40 11.09
C ASP A 24 13.43 -21.97 12.21
N THR A 25 13.74 -20.65 12.29
CA THR A 25 14.62 -20.09 13.32
C THR A 25 13.87 -19.22 14.32
N VAL A 26 12.68 -18.73 13.96
CA VAL A 26 11.79 -17.94 14.79
C VAL A 26 10.34 -18.40 14.56
N PRO A 27 9.42 -18.14 15.50
CA PRO A 27 8.01 -18.49 15.31
C PRO A 27 7.44 -17.89 14.03
N ALA A 28 6.62 -18.67 13.31
CA ALA A 28 5.91 -18.17 12.13
C ALA A 28 5.00 -16.99 12.49
N GLN A 29 5.04 -15.95 11.69
CA GLN A 29 4.24 -14.73 11.92
C GLN A 29 2.85 -14.82 11.29
N ARG A 30 2.68 -15.67 10.28
CA ARG A 30 1.41 -15.90 9.60
C ARG A 30 1.06 -17.38 9.63
N PRO A 31 -0.22 -17.71 9.80
CA PRO A 31 -0.70 -19.10 9.68
C PRO A 31 -0.42 -19.67 8.28
N SER A 32 -0.19 -20.97 8.22
CA SER A 32 0.19 -21.67 6.98
C SER A 32 -0.88 -21.58 5.87
N TRP A 33 -2.14 -21.41 6.22
CA TRP A 33 -3.22 -21.25 5.24
C TRP A 33 -3.03 -20.04 4.30
N ASN A 34 -2.37 -18.98 4.78
CA ASN A 34 -2.07 -17.80 3.93
C ASN A 34 -1.22 -18.13 2.68
N TYR A 35 -0.55 -19.28 2.67
CA TYR A 35 0.33 -19.72 1.58
C TYR A 35 -0.23 -20.92 0.81
N ARG A 36 -1.52 -21.23 1.02
CA ARG A 36 -2.21 -22.35 0.36
C ARG A 36 -3.35 -21.82 -0.49
N LYS A 37 -3.33 -22.19 -1.77
CA LYS A 37 -4.37 -21.80 -2.73
C LYS A 37 -5.72 -22.44 -2.39
N GLU A 38 -5.71 -23.66 -1.90
CA GLU A 38 -6.88 -24.42 -1.47
C GLU A 38 -7.60 -23.82 -0.25
N ASP A 39 -6.91 -22.95 0.49
CA ASP A 39 -7.43 -22.23 1.66
C ASP A 39 -7.68 -20.73 1.36
N ASP A 40 -7.78 -20.35 0.07
CA ASP A 40 -7.95 -18.98 -0.40
C ASP A 40 -6.82 -18.03 0.05
N GLY A 41 -5.61 -18.55 0.27
CA GLY A 41 -4.43 -17.77 0.61
C GLY A 41 -3.85 -17.03 -0.60
N GLY A 42 -2.81 -16.23 -0.33
CA GLY A 42 -2.05 -15.47 -1.32
C GLY A 42 -2.09 -13.98 -1.08
N ILE A 43 -0.95 -13.32 -1.35
CA ILE A 43 -0.83 -11.88 -1.14
C ILE A 43 -1.65 -11.07 -2.16
N ILE A 44 -1.94 -11.62 -3.32
CA ILE A 44 -2.82 -10.98 -4.31
C ILE A 44 -4.21 -10.81 -3.72
N ILE A 45 -4.78 -11.87 -3.17
CA ILE A 45 -6.11 -11.84 -2.53
C ILE A 45 -6.09 -10.96 -1.29
N ASP A 46 -5.06 -11.10 -0.45
CA ASP A 46 -4.95 -10.37 0.81
C ASP A 46 -4.74 -8.86 0.61
N MET A 47 -3.92 -8.45 -0.37
CA MET A 47 -3.44 -7.06 -0.44
C MET A 47 -4.01 -6.22 -1.60
N LEU A 48 -4.33 -6.80 -2.76
CA LEU A 48 -4.78 -5.98 -3.89
C LEU A 48 -6.15 -5.34 -3.65
N CYS A 49 -7.01 -5.98 -2.88
CA CYS A 49 -8.28 -5.39 -2.45
C CYS A 49 -8.07 -4.10 -1.65
N HIS A 50 -7.04 -4.04 -0.79
CA HIS A 50 -6.68 -2.83 -0.03
C HIS A 50 -6.21 -1.71 -0.95
N TRP A 51 -5.36 -2.02 -1.95
CA TRP A 51 -4.88 -0.99 -2.88
C TRP A 51 -5.99 -0.46 -3.77
N ARG A 52 -6.86 -1.32 -4.27
CA ARG A 52 -8.06 -0.87 -4.99
C ARG A 52 -8.86 0.08 -4.13
N TYR A 53 -9.09 -0.28 -2.87
CA TYR A 53 -9.84 0.53 -1.92
C TYR A 53 -9.22 1.92 -1.70
N VAL A 54 -7.90 1.97 -1.51
CA VAL A 54 -7.15 3.21 -1.39
C VAL A 54 -7.27 4.05 -2.67
N LEU A 55 -7.12 3.42 -3.83
CA LEU A 55 -7.20 4.11 -5.12
C LEU A 55 -8.59 4.66 -5.37
N ASP A 56 -9.64 3.84 -5.23
CA ASP A 56 -11.03 4.24 -5.46
C ASP A 56 -11.45 5.42 -4.56
N ASN A 57 -10.96 5.46 -3.32
CA ASN A 57 -11.36 6.49 -2.36
C ASN A 57 -10.52 7.77 -2.41
N LEU A 58 -9.27 7.71 -2.86
CA LEU A 58 -8.39 8.87 -2.85
C LEU A 58 -8.12 9.46 -4.24
N PHE A 59 -8.12 8.64 -5.30
CA PHE A 59 -7.63 9.05 -6.61
C PHE A 59 -8.63 8.84 -7.74
N GLY A 60 -9.62 7.99 -7.57
CA GLY A 60 -10.65 7.67 -8.55
C GLY A 60 -10.74 6.18 -8.84
N ASN A 61 -11.85 5.77 -9.45
CA ASN A 61 -12.16 4.36 -9.66
C ASN A 61 -11.11 3.64 -10.50
N VAL A 62 -10.79 2.42 -10.09
CA VAL A 62 -9.94 1.52 -10.87
C VAL A 62 -10.70 1.01 -12.08
N LYS A 63 -10.13 1.22 -13.27
CA LYS A 63 -10.64 0.74 -14.55
C LYS A 63 -10.12 -0.65 -14.88
N SER A 64 -8.83 -0.89 -14.64
CA SER A 64 -8.18 -2.17 -14.93
C SER A 64 -6.94 -2.36 -14.08
N VAL A 65 -6.54 -3.61 -13.87
CA VAL A 65 -5.31 -4.00 -13.19
C VAL A 65 -4.58 -5.07 -13.98
N SER A 66 -3.25 -4.98 -13.99
CA SER A 66 -2.34 -6.04 -14.43
C SER A 66 -1.42 -6.38 -13.28
N CYS A 67 -1.34 -7.67 -12.94
CA CYS A 67 -0.56 -8.13 -11.80
C CYS A 67 0.26 -9.37 -12.14
N LEU A 68 1.50 -9.39 -11.68
CA LEU A 68 2.34 -10.58 -11.63
C LEU A 68 2.48 -11.03 -10.19
N GLY A 69 2.01 -12.24 -9.88
CA GLY A 69 2.24 -12.92 -8.62
C GLY A 69 3.52 -13.75 -8.67
N ALA A 70 4.19 -13.89 -7.53
CA ALA A 70 5.35 -14.75 -7.39
C ALA A 70 5.33 -15.50 -6.05
N THR A 71 5.88 -16.72 -6.06
CA THR A 71 6.14 -17.52 -4.86
C THR A 71 7.65 -17.56 -4.67
N HIS A 72 8.19 -16.60 -3.93
CA HIS A 72 9.63 -16.48 -3.72
C HIS A 72 10.17 -17.48 -2.70
N ILE A 73 9.33 -17.89 -1.74
CA ILE A 73 9.68 -18.91 -0.74
C ILE A 73 8.73 -20.10 -0.91
N PRO A 74 9.07 -21.06 -1.79
CA PRO A 74 8.18 -22.17 -2.14
C PRO A 74 8.10 -23.26 -1.06
N GLU A 75 9.08 -23.36 -0.15
CA GLU A 75 9.08 -24.30 0.96
C GLU A 75 9.00 -23.54 2.28
N ARG A 76 8.05 -23.90 3.12
CA ARG A 76 7.77 -23.23 4.39
C ARG A 76 7.55 -24.23 5.50
N VAL A 77 7.51 -23.74 6.73
CA VAL A 77 7.25 -24.53 7.95
C VAL A 77 5.94 -24.04 8.55
N ASP A 78 5.03 -24.98 8.87
CA ASP A 78 3.75 -24.68 9.49
C ASP A 78 3.86 -24.44 11.01
N GLU A 79 2.72 -24.18 11.65
CA GLU A 79 2.59 -23.92 13.09
C GLU A 79 3.02 -25.10 13.97
N HIS A 80 3.12 -26.28 13.37
CA HIS A 80 3.51 -27.53 14.04
C HIS A 80 4.95 -27.94 13.73
N GLY A 81 5.73 -27.08 13.04
CA GLY A 81 7.10 -27.36 12.65
C GLY A 81 7.23 -28.31 11.45
N LYS A 82 6.13 -28.60 10.74
CA LYS A 82 6.14 -29.48 9.58
C LYS A 82 6.40 -28.67 8.30
N ARG A 83 7.34 -29.15 7.47
CA ARG A 83 7.61 -28.57 6.16
C ARG A 83 6.44 -28.82 5.20
N TYR A 84 6.09 -27.80 4.43
CA TYR A 84 5.09 -27.89 3.36
C TYR A 84 5.49 -27.01 2.18
N LYS A 85 4.89 -27.27 1.02
CA LYS A 85 5.07 -26.47 -0.19
C LYS A 85 3.98 -25.41 -0.25
N ALA A 86 4.38 -24.14 -0.38
CA ALA A 86 3.45 -23.05 -0.69
C ALA A 86 2.85 -23.26 -2.10
N THR A 87 1.55 -23.03 -2.24
CA THR A 87 0.80 -23.23 -3.48
C THR A 87 0.24 -21.93 -4.05
N THR A 88 0.49 -20.82 -3.35
CA THR A 88 0.06 -19.48 -3.78
C THR A 88 1.20 -18.46 -3.66
N ASP A 89 0.92 -17.22 -4.06
CA ASP A 89 1.86 -16.11 -4.13
C ASP A 89 2.17 -15.50 -2.75
N ASP A 90 3.42 -15.08 -2.57
CA ASP A 90 3.92 -14.32 -1.42
C ASP A 90 4.47 -12.93 -1.82
N ALA A 91 4.42 -12.61 -3.10
CA ALA A 91 4.71 -11.30 -3.65
C ALA A 91 3.78 -10.99 -4.84
N ALA A 92 3.38 -9.72 -4.97
CA ALA A 92 2.52 -9.20 -6.02
C ALA A 92 3.07 -7.87 -6.55
N TYR A 93 3.11 -7.75 -7.87
CA TYR A 93 3.58 -6.57 -8.60
C TYR A 93 2.48 -6.10 -9.52
N ALA A 94 1.75 -5.05 -9.12
CA ALA A 94 0.52 -4.64 -9.76
C ALA A 94 0.61 -3.23 -10.37
N THR A 95 0.03 -3.07 -11.54
CA THR A 95 -0.20 -1.77 -12.18
C THR A 95 -1.70 -1.59 -12.40
N PHE A 96 -2.23 -0.52 -11.85
CA PHE A 96 -3.64 -0.12 -11.97
C PHE A 96 -3.76 1.06 -12.94
N GLN A 97 -4.77 1.03 -13.78
CA GLN A 97 -5.23 2.16 -14.57
C GLN A 97 -6.55 2.64 -14.00
N LEU A 98 -6.65 3.94 -13.69
CA LEU A 98 -7.85 4.56 -13.19
C LEU A 98 -8.69 5.13 -14.36
N GLU A 99 -10.00 5.33 -14.16
CA GLU A 99 -10.90 5.89 -15.17
C GLU A 99 -10.51 7.30 -15.63
N ASN A 100 -9.91 8.09 -14.73
CA ASN A 100 -9.41 9.45 -15.01
C ASN A 100 -8.02 9.49 -15.66
N GLY A 101 -7.46 8.33 -16.02
CA GLY A 101 -6.17 8.21 -16.70
C GLY A 101 -4.94 8.11 -15.81
N ILE A 102 -5.08 8.25 -14.49
CA ILE A 102 -3.95 8.06 -13.55
C ILE A 102 -3.47 6.60 -13.64
N ILE A 103 -2.15 6.43 -13.64
CA ILE A 103 -1.51 5.11 -13.52
C ILE A 103 -0.93 4.99 -12.11
N ALA A 104 -1.30 3.91 -11.43
CA ALA A 104 -0.79 3.58 -10.10
C ALA A 104 -0.03 2.24 -10.14
N HIS A 105 1.08 2.17 -9.41
CA HIS A 105 1.90 0.97 -9.31
C HIS A 105 2.10 0.60 -7.84
N PHE A 106 1.76 -0.65 -7.49
CA PHE A 106 1.89 -1.15 -6.12
C PHE A 106 2.65 -2.48 -6.10
N ASN A 107 3.68 -2.53 -5.25
CA ASN A 107 4.38 -3.75 -4.89
C ASN A 107 3.94 -4.18 -3.50
N SER A 108 3.63 -5.45 -3.34
CA SER A 108 3.33 -6.06 -2.04
C SER A 108 4.14 -7.34 -1.87
N SER A 109 4.82 -7.52 -0.74
CA SER A 109 5.62 -8.71 -0.52
C SER A 109 5.75 -9.06 0.96
N TRP A 110 5.65 -10.34 1.26
CA TRP A 110 5.98 -10.91 2.58
C TRP A 110 7.43 -11.41 2.66
N CYS A 111 8.25 -11.13 1.62
CA CYS A 111 9.60 -11.66 1.47
C CYS A 111 10.66 -10.57 1.36
N VAL A 112 10.38 -9.34 1.85
CA VAL A 112 11.31 -8.21 1.76
C VAL A 112 11.68 -7.68 3.15
N ARG A 113 12.95 -7.29 3.28
CA ARG A 113 13.42 -6.58 4.47
C ARG A 113 13.20 -5.09 4.28
N VAL A 114 12.60 -4.45 5.29
CA VAL A 114 12.25 -3.04 5.22
C VAL A 114 13.47 -2.17 5.55
N ARG A 115 13.75 -1.17 4.70
CA ARG A 115 14.67 -0.07 4.97
C ARG A 115 13.99 1.24 4.55
N ARG A 116 12.88 1.52 5.15
CA ARG A 116 12.09 2.75 5.03
C ARG A 116 11.39 2.99 6.37
N ASP A 117 10.79 4.13 6.55
CA ASP A 117 10.23 4.54 7.83
C ASP A 117 8.99 3.74 8.26
N ASP A 118 8.32 3.05 7.31
CA ASP A 118 7.07 2.34 7.58
C ASP A 118 6.94 1.07 6.72
N LEU A 119 6.01 0.18 7.08
CA LEU A 119 5.66 -1.01 6.29
C LEU A 119 5.00 -0.64 4.96
N LEU A 120 4.29 0.47 4.93
CA LEU A 120 3.68 1.05 3.74
C LEU A 120 4.33 2.40 3.43
N THR A 121 4.63 2.62 2.15
CA THR A 121 4.92 3.94 1.61
C THR A 121 4.10 4.14 0.36
N VAL A 122 3.37 5.26 0.30
CA VAL A 122 2.65 5.71 -0.89
C VAL A 122 3.21 7.06 -1.31
N GLN A 123 3.68 7.15 -2.54
CA GLN A 123 4.10 8.41 -3.15
C GLN A 123 3.12 8.82 -4.24
N VAL A 124 2.75 10.08 -4.21
CA VAL A 124 1.88 10.72 -5.20
C VAL A 124 2.66 11.86 -5.83
N ASP A 125 2.78 11.84 -7.14
CA ASP A 125 3.42 12.91 -7.90
C ASP A 125 2.37 13.66 -8.71
N GLY A 126 2.32 14.98 -8.54
CA GLY A 126 1.44 15.88 -9.25
C GLY A 126 2.19 16.98 -9.97
N THR A 127 1.47 17.79 -10.75
CA THR A 127 2.09 18.87 -11.55
C THR A 127 2.63 20.02 -10.70
N ARG A 128 2.17 20.18 -9.47
CA ARG A 128 2.53 21.30 -8.57
C ARG A 128 3.29 20.88 -7.33
N ALA A 129 3.10 19.66 -6.88
CA ALA A 129 3.75 19.12 -5.70
C ALA A 129 3.72 17.61 -5.70
N SER A 130 4.54 17.00 -4.85
CA SER A 130 4.50 15.58 -4.52
C SER A 130 4.21 15.38 -3.04
N ALA A 131 3.68 14.20 -2.70
CA ALA A 131 3.48 13.75 -1.33
C ALA A 131 4.00 12.33 -1.15
N VAL A 132 4.56 12.04 0.02
CA VAL A 132 4.95 10.69 0.45
C VAL A 132 4.32 10.43 1.81
N ALA A 133 3.55 9.35 1.92
CA ALA A 133 2.87 8.99 3.15
C ALA A 133 3.11 7.53 3.54
N GLY A 134 3.28 7.28 4.82
CA GLY A 134 3.15 5.99 5.46
C GLY A 134 1.85 5.89 6.26
N PHE A 135 1.80 5.03 7.27
CA PHE A 135 0.64 4.91 8.15
C PHE A 135 0.47 6.10 9.11
N ARG A 136 1.56 6.78 9.46
CA ARG A 136 1.56 7.81 10.50
C ARG A 136 2.10 9.15 10.06
N LYS A 137 2.94 9.20 9.05
CA LYS A 137 3.63 10.42 8.60
C LYS A 137 3.32 10.70 7.14
N CYS A 138 3.28 11.98 6.82
CA CYS A 138 3.16 12.46 5.46
C CYS A 138 4.17 13.60 5.25
N TYR A 139 4.87 13.55 4.13
CA TYR A 139 5.80 14.60 3.69
C TYR A 139 5.34 15.14 2.34
N THR A 140 5.54 16.43 2.14
CA THR A 140 5.20 17.09 0.87
C THR A 140 6.36 17.92 0.38
N GLN A 141 6.50 18.03 -0.96
CA GLN A 141 7.46 18.90 -1.61
C GLN A 141 6.75 19.65 -2.74
N HIS A 142 6.73 20.97 -2.66
CA HIS A 142 6.18 21.82 -3.70
C HIS A 142 7.21 22.05 -4.81
N TYR A 143 6.76 22.28 -6.07
CA TYR A 143 7.66 22.48 -7.21
C TYR A 143 8.68 23.61 -7.00
N GLY A 144 8.32 24.65 -6.23
CA GLY A 144 9.23 25.75 -5.89
C GLY A 144 10.42 25.34 -5.01
N ASN A 145 10.28 24.23 -4.28
CA ASN A 145 11.32 23.68 -3.40
C ASN A 145 11.98 22.42 -3.98
N THR A 146 11.59 22.03 -5.20
CA THR A 146 12.15 20.84 -5.84
C THR A 146 13.58 21.13 -6.31
N PRO A 147 14.59 20.43 -5.79
CA PRO A 147 15.96 20.62 -6.22
C PRO A 147 16.16 20.19 -7.67
N LYS A 148 17.03 20.89 -8.38
CA LYS A 148 17.37 20.57 -9.77
C LYS A 148 18.57 19.62 -9.79
N PRO A 149 18.39 18.33 -10.11
CA PRO A 149 19.50 17.38 -10.15
C PRO A 149 20.52 17.78 -11.21
N VAL A 150 21.79 17.53 -10.90
CA VAL A 150 22.90 17.71 -11.85
C VAL A 150 23.40 16.33 -12.23
N TRP A 151 23.33 16.01 -13.52
CA TRP A 151 23.94 14.80 -14.03
C TRP A 151 25.39 15.06 -14.45
N ASN A 152 26.33 14.54 -13.65
CA ASN A 152 27.73 14.50 -13.99
C ASN A 152 28.34 13.18 -13.44
N PRO A 153 28.80 12.25 -14.30
CA PRO A 153 29.33 10.98 -13.86
C PRO A 153 30.69 11.08 -13.14
N ASP A 154 31.39 12.21 -13.26
CA ASP A 154 32.71 12.44 -12.68
C ASP A 154 32.67 12.95 -11.23
N ILE A 155 31.49 13.33 -10.74
CA ILE A 155 31.29 13.82 -9.36
C ILE A 155 30.09 13.14 -8.70
N ASP A 156 30.13 13.01 -7.37
CA ASP A 156 28.99 12.59 -6.60
C ASP A 156 27.84 13.61 -6.76
N GLN A 157 26.60 13.13 -6.67
CA GLN A 157 25.42 14.00 -6.71
C GLN A 157 25.47 15.00 -5.56
N PRO A 158 25.60 16.34 -5.84
CA PRO A 158 25.77 17.35 -4.82
C PRO A 158 24.47 17.77 -4.14
N ILE A 159 23.35 17.21 -4.58
CA ILE A 159 22.00 17.58 -4.12
C ILE A 159 21.50 16.56 -3.11
N ASP A 160 21.03 17.05 -1.97
CA ASP A 160 20.25 16.27 -1.02
C ASP A 160 18.79 16.22 -1.52
N PHE A 161 18.35 15.03 -1.94
CA PHE A 161 16.98 14.81 -2.40
C PHE A 161 15.93 14.80 -1.27
N PHE A 162 16.33 14.83 -0.01
CA PHE A 162 15.42 15.05 1.12
C PHE A 162 15.23 16.54 1.42
N GLU A 163 16.09 17.43 0.89
CA GLU A 163 15.93 18.86 1.02
C GLU A 163 14.64 19.34 0.36
N GLY A 164 13.97 20.30 0.98
CA GLY A 164 12.73 20.88 0.48
C GLY A 164 11.47 20.04 0.74
N TRP A 165 11.57 18.87 1.37
CA TRP A 165 10.43 18.14 1.90
C TRP A 165 10.04 18.68 3.28
N SER A 166 8.75 18.84 3.50
CA SER A 166 8.18 19.29 4.78
C SER A 166 7.23 18.24 5.31
N GLU A 167 7.35 17.93 6.60
CA GLU A 167 6.40 17.06 7.28
C GLU A 167 5.06 17.78 7.43
N VAL A 168 3.97 17.09 7.09
CA VAL A 168 2.61 17.58 7.30
C VAL A 168 2.27 17.39 8.77
N PRO A 169 1.92 18.45 9.52
CA PRO A 169 1.57 18.31 10.92
C PRO A 169 0.37 17.39 11.12
N GLU A 170 0.40 16.58 12.16
CA GLU A 170 -0.76 15.80 12.58
C GLU A 170 -1.88 16.75 12.99
N GLN A 171 -3.07 16.52 12.41
CA GLN A 171 -4.24 17.37 12.67
C GLN A 171 -5.24 16.70 13.63
N GLU A 172 -5.23 15.37 13.69
CA GLU A 172 -6.15 14.58 14.51
C GLU A 172 -5.39 13.39 15.13
N GLU A 173 -5.86 12.93 16.30
CA GLU A 173 -5.38 11.69 16.88
C GLU A 173 -5.85 10.50 16.05
N PHE A 174 -4.93 9.60 15.71
CA PHE A 174 -5.25 8.36 15.00
C PHE A 174 -5.79 7.33 16.00
N ASP A 175 -7.00 6.87 15.77
CA ASP A 175 -7.54 5.75 16.50
C ASP A 175 -7.31 4.43 15.76
N ASN A 176 -7.54 3.31 16.46
CA ASN A 176 -7.49 1.99 15.85
C ASN A 176 -8.55 1.87 14.74
N ALA A 177 -8.13 1.45 13.54
CA ALA A 177 -9.01 1.37 12.37
C ALA A 177 -10.21 0.42 12.59
N PHE A 178 -10.04 -0.67 13.33
CA PHE A 178 -11.15 -1.57 13.66
C PHE A 178 -12.16 -0.91 14.59
N LYS A 179 -11.69 -0.13 15.57
CA LYS A 179 -12.57 0.65 16.44
C LYS A 179 -13.34 1.67 15.63
N ALA A 180 -12.68 2.47 14.80
CA ALA A 180 -13.31 3.48 13.94
C ALA A 180 -14.37 2.85 13.02
N GLN A 181 -14.08 1.68 12.43
CA GLN A 181 -15.05 0.96 11.60
C GLN A 181 -16.29 0.54 12.39
N TRP A 182 -16.11 -0.01 13.60
CA TRP A 182 -17.22 -0.39 14.46
C TRP A 182 -18.06 0.81 14.91
N GLU A 183 -17.42 1.92 15.24
CA GLU A 183 -18.12 3.17 15.60
C GLU A 183 -18.99 3.68 14.45
N LEU A 184 -18.46 3.69 13.22
CA LEU A 184 -19.22 4.06 12.02
C LEU A 184 -20.40 3.10 11.76
N PHE A 185 -20.19 1.79 11.93
CA PHE A 185 -21.26 0.81 11.77
C PHE A 185 -22.35 0.95 12.81
N LEU A 186 -21.99 1.14 14.09
CA LEU A 186 -22.95 1.37 15.17
C LEU A 186 -23.71 2.69 14.98
N LYS A 187 -23.03 3.74 14.51
CA LYS A 187 -23.66 5.00 14.15
C LYS A 187 -24.71 4.78 13.05
N HIS A 188 -24.37 4.06 11.99
CA HIS A 188 -25.32 3.69 10.94
C HIS A 188 -26.57 3.01 11.49
N LEU A 189 -26.40 2.01 12.38
CA LEU A 189 -27.53 1.29 12.97
C LEU A 189 -28.42 2.18 13.85
N TYR A 190 -27.86 3.21 14.47
CA TYR A 190 -28.58 4.10 15.36
C TYR A 190 -29.24 5.28 14.64
N THR A 191 -28.60 5.81 13.59
CA THR A 191 -29.02 7.04 12.90
C THR A 191 -29.67 6.82 11.55
N ASP A 192 -29.64 5.57 11.01
CA ASP A 192 -29.99 5.23 9.64
C ASP A 192 -29.16 5.99 8.57
N GLU A 193 -28.03 6.63 8.96
CA GLU A 193 -27.11 7.23 8.01
C GLU A 193 -26.47 6.12 7.12
N PRO A 194 -26.25 6.35 5.82
CA PRO A 194 -25.65 5.33 4.95
C PRO A 194 -24.29 4.85 5.46
N PHE A 195 -24.11 3.53 5.54
CA PHE A 195 -22.79 2.94 5.80
C PHE A 195 -22.09 2.69 4.48
N PRO A 196 -21.03 3.45 4.17
CA PRO A 196 -20.38 3.39 2.85
C PRO A 196 -19.63 2.08 2.62
N TRP A 197 -19.20 1.41 3.70
CA TRP A 197 -18.35 0.20 3.65
C TRP A 197 -19.18 -1.10 3.65
N ASN A 198 -20.15 -1.17 2.78
CA ASN A 198 -21.05 -2.33 2.68
C ASN A 198 -20.42 -3.50 1.90
N LEU A 199 -21.10 -4.65 1.88
CA LEU A 199 -20.61 -5.86 1.22
C LEU A 199 -20.39 -5.69 -0.29
N LYS A 200 -21.09 -4.78 -0.96
CA LYS A 200 -20.85 -4.50 -2.38
C LYS A 200 -19.51 -3.81 -2.61
N GLU A 201 -19.13 -2.90 -1.70
CA GLU A 201 -17.81 -2.27 -1.76
C GLU A 201 -16.70 -3.30 -1.48
N GLY A 202 -16.89 -4.19 -0.51
CA GLY A 202 -15.98 -5.31 -0.28
C GLY A 202 -15.85 -6.24 -1.49
N ALA A 203 -16.95 -6.57 -2.16
CA ALA A 203 -16.94 -7.43 -3.34
C ALA A 203 -16.15 -6.86 -4.52
N LYS A 204 -16.10 -5.54 -4.67
CA LYS A 204 -15.26 -4.90 -5.70
C LYS A 204 -13.77 -5.20 -5.54
N GLY A 205 -13.31 -5.43 -4.31
CA GLY A 205 -11.90 -5.72 -4.02
C GLY A 205 -11.46 -7.12 -4.47
N VAL A 206 -12.39 -8.07 -4.60
CA VAL A 206 -12.12 -9.47 -4.96
C VAL A 206 -12.53 -9.84 -6.38
N GLN A 207 -13.07 -8.91 -7.14
CA GLN A 207 -13.37 -9.04 -8.58
C GLN A 207 -12.15 -8.75 -9.44
#